data_f0c43f8b8b32255e95f6a1e334484403
#
_entry.id   f0c43f8b8b32255e95f6a1e334484403
#
_cell.length_a   1.000
_cell.length_b   1.000
_cell.length_c   1.000
_cell.angle_alpha   90.00
_cell.angle_beta   90.00
_cell.angle_gamma   90.00
#
_symmetry.space_group_name_H-M   'P 1'
#
loop_
_entity.id
_entity.type
_entity.pdbx_description
1 polymer ?
#
loop_
_entity_poly.entity_id
_entity_poly.type
_entity_poly.pdbx_seq_one_letter_code
_entity_poly.pdbx_strand_id
1 'polypeptide(L)'
;MPRAVPGTILGHEFVGRVVEVGNAVKKVKPGDRVAVNVETFCGECFFCKRGYVNNCTDEHGGWALGCRIDGGQAEYVRIPFADNGLTVIPDNVTDEQALFNGDILSTGYWAAKIGEIKPADTVAVIGAGPTGLCTMLCARLYTPAKIIAIDTDEFRLNLARERGLADITLIPGRDDPEKVIRTFTDGRGADTVFEVAGGKDTFQTAWKIARPNAVVVVVAMYEEPQVLPLPDMYGKNLVFKTGGVDGSYCQEIMDLTACGKLNADFLITHRCRLDKIMDAYDVFEKKKDHVIKYAVRP
;
A
#
# COMPACT_ATOMS: atom_id res chain seq x y z
N MET A 1 -10.59 10.11 9.64
CA MET A 1 -11.05 8.78 9.17
C MET A 1 -12.44 8.53 9.74
N PRO A 2 -13.43 8.13 8.93
CA PRO A 2 -14.78 7.93 9.43
C PRO A 2 -14.94 6.77 10.43
N ARG A 3 -13.87 6.02 10.69
CA ARG A 3 -13.87 4.86 11.60
C ARG A 3 -13.04 5.06 12.88
N ALA A 4 -12.30 6.15 12.99
CA ALA A 4 -11.50 6.41 14.18
C ALA A 4 -12.42 6.83 15.35
N VAL A 5 -12.21 6.23 16.51
CA VAL A 5 -12.94 6.56 17.73
C VAL A 5 -12.18 7.70 18.44
N PRO A 6 -12.85 8.83 18.79
CA PRO A 6 -12.20 9.91 19.53
C PRO A 6 -11.58 9.40 20.84
N GLY A 7 -10.34 9.81 21.11
CA GLY A 7 -9.56 9.37 22.28
C GLY A 7 -8.64 8.17 22.04
N THR A 8 -8.74 7.51 20.87
CA THR A 8 -7.82 6.41 20.49
C THR A 8 -6.46 6.97 20.07
N ILE A 9 -5.38 6.32 20.48
CA ILE A 9 -4.03 6.60 19.97
C ILE A 9 -3.96 6.16 18.51
N LEU A 10 -3.48 7.04 17.64
CA LEU A 10 -3.41 6.79 16.19
C LEU A 10 -2.18 5.93 15.82
N GLY A 11 -2.07 5.59 14.54
CA GLY A 11 -0.94 4.89 13.94
C GLY A 11 -1.13 3.38 13.85
N HIS A 12 -0.98 2.86 12.64
CA HIS A 12 -1.14 1.43 12.35
C HIS A 12 0.01 0.86 11.50
N GLU A 13 1.01 1.69 11.17
CA GLU A 13 2.16 1.30 10.37
C GLU A 13 3.43 1.51 11.20
N PHE A 14 3.92 0.45 11.81
CA PHE A 14 5.06 0.52 12.73
C PHE A 14 5.78 -0.80 12.94
N VAL A 15 6.98 -0.70 13.46
CA VAL A 15 7.79 -1.81 13.98
C VAL A 15 8.05 -1.58 15.45
N GLY A 16 8.39 -2.63 16.16
CA GLY A 16 8.71 -2.53 17.59
C GLY A 16 9.50 -3.72 18.14
N ARG A 17 9.75 -3.69 19.42
CA ARG A 17 10.35 -4.79 20.17
C ARG A 17 9.33 -5.35 21.16
N VAL A 18 9.16 -6.65 21.12
CA VAL A 18 8.29 -7.34 22.09
C VAL A 18 8.85 -7.17 23.50
N VAL A 19 8.07 -6.63 24.42
CA VAL A 19 8.44 -6.47 25.84
C VAL A 19 7.77 -7.49 26.73
N GLU A 20 6.52 -7.86 26.39
CA GLU A 20 5.72 -8.83 27.13
C GLU A 20 4.79 -9.57 26.19
N VAL A 21 4.45 -10.82 26.51
CA VAL A 21 3.51 -11.65 25.78
C VAL A 21 2.48 -12.27 26.71
N GLY A 22 1.24 -12.40 26.20
CA GLY A 22 0.20 -13.18 26.91
C GLY A 22 0.50 -14.69 26.88
N ASN A 23 -0.08 -15.43 27.83
CA ASN A 23 0.16 -16.88 28.01
C ASN A 23 -0.16 -17.75 26.78
N ALA A 24 -1.02 -17.27 25.88
CA ALA A 24 -1.42 -18.00 24.67
C ALA A 24 -0.47 -17.76 23.48
N VAL A 25 0.38 -16.75 23.51
CA VAL A 25 1.30 -16.38 22.43
C VAL A 25 2.44 -17.39 22.33
N LYS A 26 2.74 -17.86 21.12
CA LYS A 26 3.72 -18.92 20.85
C LYS A 26 4.79 -18.55 19.82
N LYS A 27 4.47 -17.64 18.87
CA LYS A 27 5.35 -17.34 17.75
C LYS A 27 6.39 -16.26 18.02
N VAL A 28 6.15 -15.41 19.02
CA VAL A 28 7.05 -14.33 19.40
C VAL A 28 7.34 -14.36 20.89
N LYS A 29 8.47 -13.79 21.30
CA LYS A 29 8.93 -13.72 22.70
C LYS A 29 9.51 -12.34 23.00
N PRO A 30 9.60 -11.97 24.30
CA PRO A 30 10.29 -10.74 24.71
C PRO A 30 11.71 -10.66 24.11
N GLY A 31 12.02 -9.48 23.56
CA GLY A 31 13.27 -9.20 22.85
C GLY A 31 13.18 -9.29 21.33
N ASP A 32 12.23 -10.01 20.77
CA ASP A 32 12.05 -10.10 19.31
C ASP A 32 11.73 -8.71 18.70
N ARG A 33 12.36 -8.40 17.57
CA ARG A 33 12.00 -7.27 16.74
C ARG A 33 10.88 -7.71 15.79
N VAL A 34 9.82 -6.93 15.68
CA VAL A 34 8.63 -7.31 14.91
C VAL A 34 8.11 -6.16 14.06
N ALA A 35 7.65 -6.49 12.86
CA ALA A 35 6.77 -5.64 12.07
C ALA A 35 5.32 -5.99 12.42
N VAL A 36 4.49 -4.97 12.56
CA VAL A 36 3.09 -5.11 12.95
C VAL A 36 2.20 -4.99 11.73
N ASN A 37 1.30 -5.96 11.58
CA ASN A 37 0.29 -5.95 10.53
C ASN A 37 -0.78 -4.91 10.86
N VAL A 38 -1.13 -4.07 9.90
CA VAL A 38 -2.22 -3.08 10.03
C VAL A 38 -3.55 -3.73 10.40
N GLU A 39 -3.73 -4.95 9.97
CA GLU A 39 -4.91 -5.75 10.28
C GLU A 39 -4.61 -6.73 11.40
N THR A 40 -5.42 -6.64 12.45
CA THR A 40 -5.47 -7.66 13.49
C THR A 40 -6.50 -8.72 13.10
N PHE A 41 -6.24 -10.00 13.35
CA PHE A 41 -7.19 -11.03 12.94
C PHE A 41 -7.11 -12.30 13.80
N CYS A 42 -8.28 -12.90 14.08
CA CYS A 42 -8.40 -14.04 14.97
C CYS A 42 -7.83 -15.36 14.40
N GLY A 43 -7.73 -15.50 13.07
CA GLY A 43 -7.26 -16.73 12.40
C GLY A 43 -8.34 -17.83 12.30
N GLU A 44 -9.50 -17.71 12.97
CA GLU A 44 -10.46 -18.80 13.13
C GLU A 44 -11.83 -18.56 12.45
N CYS A 45 -12.22 -17.32 12.20
CA CYS A 45 -13.50 -17.02 11.57
C CYS A 45 -13.53 -17.43 10.09
N PHE A 46 -14.73 -17.36 9.51
CA PHE A 46 -14.96 -17.75 8.11
C PHE A 46 -13.99 -17.06 7.13
N PHE A 47 -13.76 -15.78 7.31
CA PHE A 47 -12.92 -14.99 6.42
C PHE A 47 -11.43 -15.31 6.64
N CYS A 48 -10.97 -15.33 7.88
CA CYS A 48 -9.57 -15.64 8.22
C CYS A 48 -9.12 -17.00 7.66
N LYS A 49 -9.97 -18.05 7.82
CA LYS A 49 -9.67 -19.39 7.29
C LYS A 49 -9.56 -19.46 5.76
N ARG A 50 -9.97 -18.42 5.05
CA ARG A 50 -9.89 -18.29 3.59
C ARG A 50 -8.85 -17.28 3.12
N GLY A 51 -8.07 -16.72 4.06
CA GLY A 51 -7.06 -15.73 3.75
C GLY A 51 -7.61 -14.30 3.55
N TYR A 52 -8.87 -14.03 3.87
CA TYR A 52 -9.48 -12.70 3.80
C TYR A 52 -9.45 -12.02 5.17
N VAL A 53 -8.25 -11.81 5.71
CA VAL A 53 -8.06 -11.38 7.11
C VAL A 53 -8.56 -9.96 7.38
N ASN A 54 -8.58 -9.11 6.35
CA ASN A 54 -9.15 -7.76 6.38
C ASN A 54 -10.66 -7.75 6.75
N ASN A 55 -11.35 -8.85 6.51
CA ASN A 55 -12.77 -9.03 6.83
C ASN A 55 -12.98 -9.86 8.11
N CYS A 56 -11.99 -9.95 9.00
CA CYS A 56 -12.14 -10.65 10.27
C CYS A 56 -13.35 -10.13 11.05
N THR A 57 -14.17 -11.07 11.55
CA THR A 57 -15.42 -10.74 12.24
C THR A 57 -15.28 -10.56 13.75
N ASP A 58 -14.06 -10.71 14.29
CA ASP A 58 -13.79 -10.40 15.70
C ASP A 58 -13.89 -8.89 15.94
N GLU A 59 -14.30 -8.48 17.13
CA GLU A 59 -14.45 -7.05 17.48
C GLU A 59 -13.13 -6.27 17.40
N HIS A 60 -11.99 -6.95 17.63
CA HIS A 60 -10.64 -6.40 17.48
C HIS A 60 -10.02 -6.72 16.11
N GLY A 61 -10.80 -7.29 15.17
CA GLY A 61 -10.32 -7.76 13.89
C GLY A 61 -10.40 -6.73 12.77
N GLY A 62 -9.72 -7.02 11.65
CA GLY A 62 -9.60 -6.13 10.50
C GLY A 62 -8.76 -4.89 10.81
N TRP A 63 -9.01 -3.80 10.14
CA TRP A 63 -8.33 -2.53 10.40
C TRP A 63 -8.80 -1.89 11.71
N ALA A 64 -8.26 -2.37 12.83
CA ALA A 64 -8.62 -1.93 14.17
C ALA A 64 -7.57 -1.02 14.81
N LEU A 65 -6.28 -1.32 14.65
CA LEU A 65 -5.16 -0.54 15.20
C LEU A 65 -5.19 0.92 14.74
N GLY A 66 -5.06 1.84 15.67
CA GLY A 66 -5.11 3.27 15.41
C GLY A 66 -6.47 3.79 14.96
N CYS A 67 -7.52 2.96 15.01
CA CYS A 67 -8.89 3.31 14.63
C CYS A 67 -9.88 3.03 15.76
N ARG A 68 -10.07 1.77 16.12
CA ARG A 68 -11.00 1.33 17.18
C ARG A 68 -10.27 0.89 18.45
N ILE A 69 -9.03 0.53 18.33
CA ILE A 69 -8.10 0.24 19.44
C ILE A 69 -6.85 1.08 19.28
N ASP A 70 -6.11 1.26 20.37
CA ASP A 70 -4.90 2.06 20.37
C ASP A 70 -3.86 1.57 19.37
N GLY A 71 -3.20 2.50 18.70
CA GLY A 71 -2.19 2.28 17.68
C GLY A 71 -0.77 2.59 18.16
N GLY A 72 0.16 2.64 17.20
CA GLY A 72 1.59 2.68 17.42
C GLY A 72 2.23 4.07 17.58
N GLN A 73 1.46 5.16 17.58
CA GLN A 73 2.01 6.50 17.87
C GLN A 73 2.18 6.70 19.39
N ALA A 74 2.91 5.78 20.01
CA ALA A 74 3.14 5.69 21.44
C ALA A 74 4.46 4.96 21.71
N GLU A 75 4.95 5.04 22.95
CA GLU A 75 6.12 4.26 23.40
C GLU A 75 5.81 2.77 23.51
N TYR A 76 4.56 2.44 23.86
CA TYR A 76 4.07 1.06 24.00
C TYR A 76 2.70 0.90 23.36
N VAL A 77 2.46 -0.27 22.79
CA VAL A 77 1.17 -0.63 22.18
C VAL A 77 0.87 -2.11 22.42
N ARG A 78 -0.39 -2.44 22.64
CA ARG A 78 -0.87 -3.81 22.79
C ARG A 78 -1.40 -4.34 21.46
N ILE A 79 -0.85 -5.44 20.97
CA ILE A 79 -1.29 -6.08 19.72
C ILE A 79 -2.14 -7.31 20.05
N PRO A 80 -3.44 -7.31 19.72
CA PRO A 80 -4.25 -8.51 19.81
C PRO A 80 -3.86 -9.53 18.74
N PHE A 81 -4.11 -10.81 19.01
CA PHE A 81 -3.78 -11.92 18.11
C PHE A 81 -2.32 -11.90 17.63
N ALA A 82 -1.37 -11.69 18.56
CA ALA A 82 0.04 -11.46 18.25
C ALA A 82 0.66 -12.53 17.33
N ASP A 83 0.27 -13.80 17.48
CA ASP A 83 0.76 -14.90 16.62
C ASP A 83 0.33 -14.75 15.14
N ASN A 84 -0.70 -13.98 14.86
CA ASN A 84 -1.18 -13.72 13.50
C ASN A 84 -0.77 -12.33 12.99
N GLY A 85 -0.69 -11.35 13.89
CA GLY A 85 -0.47 -9.94 13.55
C GLY A 85 0.98 -9.49 13.59
N LEU A 86 1.93 -10.34 14.00
CA LEU A 86 3.34 -9.97 14.12
C LEU A 86 4.21 -10.82 13.18
N THR A 87 5.13 -10.13 12.49
CA THR A 87 6.18 -10.76 11.68
C THR A 87 7.53 -10.44 12.29
N VAL A 88 8.31 -11.47 12.64
CA VAL A 88 9.67 -11.29 13.21
C VAL A 88 10.57 -10.68 12.13
N ILE A 89 11.31 -9.63 12.51
CA ILE A 89 12.29 -8.98 11.65
C ILE A 89 13.62 -9.73 11.77
N PRO A 90 14.15 -10.33 10.71
CA PRO A 90 15.44 -11.02 10.76
C PRO A 90 16.61 -10.04 10.96
N ASP A 91 17.74 -10.54 11.44
CA ASP A 91 18.90 -9.72 11.81
C ASP A 91 19.49 -8.91 10.64
N ASN A 92 19.38 -9.43 9.43
CA ASN A 92 19.85 -8.76 8.22
C ASN A 92 18.89 -7.71 7.65
N VAL A 93 17.74 -7.46 8.30
CA VAL A 93 16.76 -6.43 7.92
C VAL A 93 16.73 -5.34 8.98
N THR A 94 16.86 -4.09 8.57
CA THR A 94 16.75 -2.93 9.47
C THR A 94 15.31 -2.61 9.83
N ASP A 95 15.08 -1.87 10.93
CA ASP A 95 13.73 -1.42 11.30
C ASP A 95 13.09 -0.56 10.21
N GLU A 96 13.87 0.30 9.53
CA GLU A 96 13.37 1.16 8.47
C GLU A 96 12.98 0.36 7.20
N GLN A 97 13.71 -0.71 6.88
CA GLN A 97 13.32 -1.61 5.79
C GLN A 97 12.04 -2.39 6.11
N ALA A 98 11.84 -2.74 7.37
CA ALA A 98 10.66 -3.48 7.82
C ALA A 98 9.43 -2.59 8.07
N LEU A 99 9.62 -1.25 8.20
CA LEU A 99 8.59 -0.32 8.68
C LEU A 99 7.29 -0.39 7.90
N PHE A 100 7.38 -0.59 6.59
CA PHE A 100 6.22 -0.58 5.70
C PHE A 100 5.63 -1.97 5.43
N ASN A 101 6.21 -3.01 6.03
CA ASN A 101 5.81 -4.40 5.79
C ASN A 101 4.34 -4.67 6.14
N GLY A 102 3.85 -4.02 7.20
CA GLY A 102 2.51 -4.28 7.73
C GLY A 102 1.37 -3.56 7.02
N ASP A 103 1.64 -2.52 6.22
CA ASP A 103 0.59 -1.71 5.59
C ASP A 103 0.90 -1.37 4.14
N ILE A 104 1.58 -0.25 3.84
CA ILE A 104 1.64 0.24 2.45
C ILE A 104 2.42 -0.67 1.51
N LEU A 105 3.44 -1.37 2.00
CA LEU A 105 4.15 -2.36 1.18
C LEU A 105 3.28 -3.60 0.96
N SER A 106 2.55 -4.05 2.00
CA SER A 106 1.53 -5.11 1.86
C SER A 106 0.40 -4.70 0.92
N THR A 107 -0.04 -3.45 0.98
CA THR A 107 -1.06 -2.91 0.06
C THR A 107 -0.57 -2.94 -1.39
N GLY A 108 0.65 -2.49 -1.64
CA GLY A 108 1.27 -2.55 -2.97
C GLY A 108 1.46 -3.98 -3.48
N TYR A 109 1.89 -4.88 -2.58
CA TYR A 109 2.06 -6.30 -2.89
C TYR A 109 0.73 -6.99 -3.23
N TRP A 110 -0.29 -6.79 -2.39
CA TRP A 110 -1.64 -7.28 -2.64
C TRP A 110 -2.20 -6.73 -3.95
N ALA A 111 -2.07 -5.43 -4.20
CA ALA A 111 -2.52 -4.81 -5.44
C ALA A 111 -1.86 -5.46 -6.66
N ALA A 112 -0.53 -5.60 -6.67
CA ALA A 112 0.22 -6.22 -7.75
C ALA A 112 -0.23 -7.68 -7.98
N LYS A 113 -0.46 -8.43 -6.89
CA LYS A 113 -0.90 -9.83 -6.95
C LYS A 113 -2.27 -9.99 -7.58
N ILE A 114 -3.26 -9.15 -7.20
CA ILE A 114 -4.60 -9.20 -7.79
C ILE A 114 -4.67 -8.53 -9.18
N GLY A 115 -3.65 -7.76 -9.56
CA GLY A 115 -3.53 -7.12 -10.88
C GLY A 115 -3.33 -8.11 -12.03
N GLU A 116 -3.01 -9.38 -11.74
CA GLU A 116 -2.79 -10.44 -12.73
C GLU A 116 -1.74 -10.09 -13.78
N ILE A 117 -0.72 -9.32 -13.36
CA ILE A 117 0.37 -8.87 -14.24
C ILE A 117 1.10 -10.07 -14.83
N LYS A 118 1.32 -10.03 -16.13
CA LYS A 118 2.10 -11.04 -16.86
C LYS A 118 3.42 -10.44 -17.36
N PRO A 119 4.44 -11.28 -17.57
CA PRO A 119 5.63 -10.83 -18.28
C PRO A 119 5.26 -10.15 -19.60
N ALA A 120 5.95 -9.06 -19.91
CA ALA A 120 5.74 -8.22 -21.10
C ALA A 120 4.46 -7.36 -21.12
N ASP A 121 3.63 -7.34 -20.07
CA ASP A 121 2.51 -6.42 -19.95
C ASP A 121 2.97 -4.95 -19.87
N THR A 122 2.12 -4.03 -20.33
CA THR A 122 2.21 -2.60 -20.03
C THR A 122 1.30 -2.30 -18.84
N VAL A 123 1.90 -1.85 -17.75
CA VAL A 123 1.22 -1.51 -16.50
C VAL A 123 1.13 -0.01 -16.36
N ALA A 124 -0.03 0.54 -16.03
CA ALA A 124 -0.20 1.94 -15.66
C ALA A 124 -0.54 2.07 -14.17
N VAL A 125 0.08 3.03 -13.48
CA VAL A 125 -0.18 3.32 -12.06
C VAL A 125 -0.56 4.80 -11.95
N ILE A 126 -1.78 5.07 -11.55
CA ILE A 126 -2.30 6.41 -11.30
C ILE A 126 -2.15 6.73 -9.83
N GLY A 127 -1.25 7.65 -9.53
CA GLY A 127 -0.77 8.01 -8.20
C GLY A 127 0.65 7.51 -7.95
N ALA A 128 1.58 8.42 -7.68
CA ALA A 128 2.95 8.13 -7.25
C ALA A 128 3.18 8.54 -5.77
N GLY A 129 2.11 8.51 -4.97
CA GLY A 129 2.20 8.61 -3.51
C GLY A 129 2.84 7.35 -2.90
N PRO A 130 2.98 7.27 -1.56
CA PRO A 130 3.63 6.13 -0.90
C PRO A 130 3.10 4.78 -1.36
N THR A 131 1.78 4.60 -1.40
CA THR A 131 1.14 3.35 -1.84
C THR A 131 1.38 3.07 -3.32
N GLY A 132 1.35 4.10 -4.19
CA GLY A 132 1.63 3.95 -5.61
C GLY A 132 3.08 3.55 -5.90
N LEU A 133 4.04 4.13 -5.16
CA LEU A 133 5.45 3.74 -5.24
C LEU A 133 5.65 2.28 -4.78
N CYS A 134 4.99 1.85 -3.71
CA CYS A 134 4.98 0.44 -3.30
C CYS A 134 4.31 -0.47 -4.34
N THR A 135 3.21 -0.03 -4.96
CA THR A 135 2.53 -0.79 -6.03
C THR A 135 3.47 -0.99 -7.22
N MET A 136 4.16 0.07 -7.67
CA MET A 136 5.15 -0.03 -8.74
C MET A 136 6.32 -0.95 -8.37
N LEU A 137 6.85 -0.82 -7.14
CA LEU A 137 7.92 -1.69 -6.62
C LEU A 137 7.51 -3.16 -6.67
N CYS A 138 6.32 -3.49 -6.19
CA CYS A 138 5.80 -4.86 -6.19
C CYS A 138 5.42 -5.36 -7.60
N ALA A 139 4.93 -4.49 -8.48
CA ALA A 139 4.64 -4.83 -9.87
C ALA A 139 5.90 -5.27 -10.64
N ARG A 140 7.08 -4.73 -10.30
CA ARG A 140 8.37 -5.17 -10.89
C ARG A 140 8.68 -6.65 -10.63
N LEU A 141 8.17 -7.26 -9.57
CA LEU A 141 8.35 -8.70 -9.30
C LEU A 141 7.75 -9.59 -10.41
N TYR A 142 6.78 -9.07 -11.16
CA TYR A 142 6.10 -9.78 -12.25
C TYR A 142 6.71 -9.52 -13.63
N THR A 143 7.81 -8.76 -13.68
CA THR A 143 8.59 -8.48 -14.91
C THR A 143 7.76 -7.89 -16.07
N PRO A 144 6.90 -6.87 -15.86
CA PRO A 144 6.21 -6.21 -16.96
C PRO A 144 7.21 -5.56 -17.93
N ALA A 145 6.81 -5.42 -19.20
CA ALA A 145 7.62 -4.74 -20.21
C ALA A 145 7.80 -3.24 -19.89
N LYS A 146 6.73 -2.61 -19.36
CA LYS A 146 6.75 -1.20 -18.98
C LYS A 146 5.86 -0.95 -17.77
N ILE A 147 6.32 -0.04 -16.89
CA ILE A 147 5.49 0.59 -15.88
C ILE A 147 5.42 2.09 -16.19
N ILE A 148 4.21 2.61 -16.32
CA ILE A 148 3.91 4.01 -16.59
C ILE A 148 3.30 4.61 -15.33
N ALA A 149 4.00 5.57 -14.71
CA ALA A 149 3.50 6.30 -13.54
C ALA A 149 2.81 7.60 -13.97
N ILE A 150 1.67 7.88 -13.39
CA ILE A 150 0.85 9.07 -13.67
C ILE A 150 0.58 9.79 -12.34
N ASP A 151 1.08 11.01 -12.18
CA ASP A 151 0.85 11.85 -11.00
C ASP A 151 0.93 13.34 -11.36
N THR A 152 0.36 14.19 -10.55
CA THR A 152 0.48 15.65 -10.68
C THR A 152 1.76 16.20 -10.03
N ASP A 153 2.39 15.43 -9.15
CA ASP A 153 3.60 15.80 -8.42
C ASP A 153 4.86 15.31 -9.14
N GLU A 154 5.59 16.25 -9.73
CA GLU A 154 6.81 15.95 -10.51
C GLU A 154 7.94 15.36 -9.65
N PHE A 155 8.05 15.75 -8.36
CA PHE A 155 9.03 15.18 -7.44
C PHE A 155 8.81 13.67 -7.25
N ARG A 156 7.55 13.26 -7.02
CA ARG A 156 7.20 11.85 -6.87
C ARG A 156 7.44 11.02 -8.13
N LEU A 157 7.14 11.60 -9.29
CA LEU A 157 7.42 10.97 -10.58
C LEU A 157 8.93 10.82 -10.84
N ASN A 158 9.72 11.83 -10.48
CA ASN A 158 11.18 11.76 -10.58
C ASN A 158 11.73 10.68 -9.65
N LEU A 159 11.25 10.59 -8.42
CA LEU A 159 11.62 9.53 -7.49
C LEU A 159 11.29 8.14 -8.06
N ALA A 160 10.09 7.96 -8.63
CA ALA A 160 9.72 6.69 -9.27
C ALA A 160 10.68 6.30 -10.39
N ARG A 161 11.11 7.25 -11.22
CA ARG A 161 12.05 7.02 -12.32
C ARG A 161 13.46 6.74 -11.81
N GLU A 162 13.97 7.53 -10.87
CA GLU A 162 15.32 7.39 -10.30
C GLU A 162 15.51 6.06 -9.58
N ARG A 163 14.45 5.56 -8.95
CA ARG A 163 14.42 4.25 -8.29
C ARG A 163 14.15 3.09 -9.23
N GLY A 164 14.00 3.33 -10.54
CA GLY A 164 13.70 2.28 -11.51
C GLY A 164 12.31 1.65 -11.37
N LEU A 165 11.39 2.33 -10.66
CA LEU A 165 10.03 1.84 -10.44
C LEU A 165 9.13 2.08 -11.65
N ALA A 166 9.33 3.20 -12.35
CA ALA A 166 8.61 3.55 -13.57
C ALA A 166 9.57 3.76 -14.74
N ASP A 167 9.19 3.28 -15.92
CA ASP A 167 9.91 3.47 -17.17
C ASP A 167 9.51 4.80 -17.84
N ILE A 168 8.24 5.20 -17.62
CA ILE A 168 7.65 6.41 -18.20
C ILE A 168 6.88 7.12 -17.09
N THR A 169 6.96 8.44 -17.08
CA THR A 169 6.25 9.29 -16.12
C THR A 169 5.42 10.33 -16.87
N LEU A 170 4.15 10.50 -16.46
CA LEU A 170 3.20 11.40 -17.11
C LEU A 170 2.57 12.35 -16.08
N ILE A 171 2.44 13.63 -16.46
CA ILE A 171 1.76 14.64 -15.65
C ILE A 171 0.44 15.00 -16.36
N PRO A 172 -0.74 14.65 -15.77
CA PRO A 172 -2.03 15.05 -16.31
C PRO A 172 -2.13 16.58 -16.51
N GLY A 173 -2.65 17.00 -17.65
CA GLY A 173 -2.71 18.42 -18.04
C GLY A 173 -1.52 18.87 -18.87
N ARG A 174 -0.32 18.28 -18.67
CA ARG A 174 0.84 18.43 -19.58
C ARG A 174 0.84 17.31 -20.64
N ASP A 175 0.58 16.10 -20.19
CA ASP A 175 0.56 14.90 -21.00
C ASP A 175 -0.86 14.38 -21.12
N ASP A 176 -1.18 13.71 -22.24
CA ASP A 176 -2.39 12.93 -22.42
C ASP A 176 -2.08 11.44 -22.16
N PRO A 177 -2.45 10.90 -20.97
CA PRO A 177 -2.09 9.53 -20.61
C PRO A 177 -2.65 8.49 -21.60
N GLU A 178 -3.87 8.68 -22.09
CA GLU A 178 -4.47 7.74 -23.03
C GLU A 178 -3.69 7.70 -24.35
N LYS A 179 -3.39 8.86 -24.90
CA LYS A 179 -2.63 8.97 -26.14
C LYS A 179 -1.24 8.37 -26.01
N VAL A 180 -0.52 8.72 -24.92
CA VAL A 180 0.84 8.23 -24.71
C VAL A 180 0.87 6.71 -24.53
N ILE A 181 0.00 6.14 -23.69
CA ILE A 181 -0.07 4.69 -23.47
C ILE A 181 -0.37 3.95 -24.79
N ARG A 182 -1.27 4.48 -25.61
CA ARG A 182 -1.58 3.90 -26.92
C ARG A 182 -0.38 3.85 -27.87
N THR A 183 0.58 4.79 -27.78
CA THR A 183 1.80 4.74 -28.62
C THR A 183 2.70 3.55 -28.30
N PHE A 184 2.66 3.05 -27.06
CA PHE A 184 3.49 1.92 -26.60
C PHE A 184 2.77 0.58 -26.67
N THR A 185 1.50 0.57 -27.02
CA THR A 185 0.63 -0.61 -26.98
C THR A 185 -0.09 -0.86 -28.31
N ASP A 186 0.45 -0.38 -29.42
CA ASP A 186 -0.14 -0.47 -30.77
C ASP A 186 -1.63 -0.04 -30.79
N GLY A 187 -1.94 1.04 -30.08
CA GLY A 187 -3.28 1.59 -29.98
C GLY A 187 -4.23 0.92 -28.97
N ARG A 188 -3.81 -0.18 -28.30
CA ARG A 188 -4.70 -0.98 -27.45
C ARG A 188 -5.04 -0.31 -26.11
N GLY A 189 -4.05 0.20 -25.37
CA GLY A 189 -4.13 0.63 -23.97
C GLY A 189 -3.36 -0.28 -23.01
N ALA A 190 -3.33 0.05 -21.72
CA ALA A 190 -2.60 -0.69 -20.69
C ALA A 190 -3.26 -2.06 -20.39
N ASP A 191 -2.43 -3.08 -20.12
CA ASP A 191 -2.85 -4.44 -19.78
C ASP A 191 -3.40 -4.51 -18.36
N THR A 192 -2.76 -3.81 -17.43
CA THR A 192 -3.21 -3.65 -16.04
C THR A 192 -3.12 -2.19 -15.64
N VAL A 193 -4.16 -1.69 -14.97
CA VAL A 193 -4.20 -0.32 -14.45
C VAL A 193 -4.44 -0.34 -12.94
N PHE A 194 -3.57 0.32 -12.20
CA PHE A 194 -3.74 0.56 -10.77
C PHE A 194 -4.18 2.00 -10.53
N GLU A 195 -5.32 2.17 -9.90
CA GLU A 195 -5.81 3.45 -9.42
C GLU A 195 -5.52 3.56 -7.91
N VAL A 196 -4.55 4.41 -7.55
CA VAL A 196 -4.01 4.52 -6.18
C VAL A 196 -4.03 5.96 -5.68
N ALA A 197 -4.67 6.87 -6.42
CA ALA A 197 -4.70 8.31 -6.11
C ALA A 197 -6.00 8.78 -5.44
N GLY A 198 -7.15 8.22 -5.82
CA GLY A 198 -8.45 8.62 -5.28
C GLY A 198 -8.91 10.02 -5.65
N GLY A 199 -8.36 10.60 -6.71
CA GLY A 199 -8.73 11.93 -7.18
C GLY A 199 -10.05 11.93 -7.97
N LYS A 200 -10.63 13.12 -8.16
CA LYS A 200 -11.96 13.31 -8.78
C LYS A 200 -12.13 12.58 -10.13
N ASP A 201 -11.08 12.59 -10.98
CA ASP A 201 -11.17 12.06 -12.34
C ASP A 201 -10.28 10.81 -12.56
N THR A 202 -9.62 10.33 -11.50
CA THR A 202 -8.62 9.26 -11.61
C THR A 202 -9.25 7.91 -11.94
N PHE A 203 -10.44 7.60 -11.42
CA PHE A 203 -11.20 6.42 -11.79
C PHE A 203 -11.62 6.44 -13.27
N GLN A 204 -12.08 7.61 -13.74
CA GLN A 204 -12.46 7.78 -15.15
C GLN A 204 -11.25 7.62 -16.07
N THR A 205 -10.11 8.13 -15.67
CA THR A 205 -8.84 7.93 -16.40
C THR A 205 -8.45 6.45 -16.41
N ALA A 206 -8.56 5.75 -15.28
CA ALA A 206 -8.13 4.37 -15.14
C ALA A 206 -8.79 3.43 -16.16
N TRP A 207 -10.12 3.46 -16.27
CA TRP A 207 -10.80 2.58 -17.21
C TRP A 207 -10.62 3.00 -18.68
N LYS A 208 -10.40 4.30 -18.96
CA LYS A 208 -10.17 4.80 -20.33
C LYS A 208 -8.84 4.32 -20.89
N ILE A 209 -7.77 4.42 -20.10
CA ILE A 209 -6.41 4.00 -20.51
C ILE A 209 -6.24 2.49 -20.56
N ALA A 210 -7.13 1.72 -19.94
CA ALA A 210 -7.13 0.27 -19.96
C ALA A 210 -7.54 -0.27 -21.34
N ARG A 211 -6.85 -1.30 -21.85
CA ARG A 211 -7.27 -2.01 -23.08
C ARG A 211 -8.54 -2.83 -22.83
N PRO A 212 -9.22 -3.30 -23.89
CA PRO A 212 -10.22 -4.34 -23.72
C PRO A 212 -9.67 -5.58 -23.02
N ASN A 213 -10.47 -6.19 -22.15
CA ASN A 213 -10.11 -7.33 -21.28
C ASN A 213 -8.93 -7.04 -20.33
N ALA A 214 -8.72 -5.79 -19.93
CA ALA A 214 -7.74 -5.42 -18.91
C ALA A 214 -8.28 -5.61 -17.50
N VAL A 215 -7.36 -5.71 -16.54
CA VAL A 215 -7.66 -5.63 -15.11
C VAL A 215 -7.44 -4.19 -14.63
N VAL A 216 -8.44 -3.63 -13.96
CA VAL A 216 -8.37 -2.32 -13.30
C VAL A 216 -8.49 -2.54 -11.79
N VAL A 217 -7.41 -2.29 -11.07
CA VAL A 217 -7.34 -2.43 -9.60
C VAL A 217 -7.52 -1.06 -8.97
N VAL A 218 -8.60 -0.89 -8.21
CA VAL A 218 -8.89 0.34 -7.48
C VAL A 218 -8.49 0.14 -6.02
N VAL A 219 -7.35 0.71 -5.66
CA VAL A 219 -6.73 0.63 -4.32
C VAL A 219 -7.07 1.86 -3.49
N ALA A 220 -7.23 3.00 -4.14
CA ALA A 220 -7.49 4.26 -3.48
C ALA A 220 -8.82 4.26 -2.72
N MET A 221 -8.83 4.97 -1.60
CA MET A 221 -10.06 5.30 -0.87
C MET A 221 -10.68 6.55 -1.48
N TYR A 222 -11.91 6.45 -1.95
CA TYR A 222 -12.68 7.59 -2.45
C TYR A 222 -13.59 8.14 -1.36
N GLU A 223 -13.69 9.44 -1.27
CA GLU A 223 -14.64 10.12 -0.38
C GLU A 223 -16.03 10.21 -1.02
N GLU A 224 -16.10 10.32 -2.35
CA GLU A 224 -17.32 10.44 -3.11
C GLU A 224 -17.58 9.22 -4.00
N PRO A 225 -18.86 8.88 -4.26
CA PRO A 225 -19.22 7.79 -5.17
C PRO A 225 -18.64 7.98 -6.57
N GLN A 226 -18.15 6.90 -7.15
CA GLN A 226 -17.65 6.89 -8.52
C GLN A 226 -18.65 6.27 -9.47
N VAL A 227 -18.80 6.85 -10.68
CA VAL A 227 -19.74 6.40 -11.69
C VAL A 227 -19.10 5.41 -12.64
N LEU A 228 -19.74 4.28 -12.85
CA LEU A 228 -19.43 3.31 -13.92
C LEU A 228 -20.27 3.68 -15.16
N PRO A 229 -19.71 4.32 -16.19
CA PRO A 229 -20.44 4.69 -17.40
C PRO A 229 -20.58 3.46 -18.31
N LEU A 230 -21.45 2.54 -17.95
CA LEU A 230 -21.62 1.25 -18.61
C LEU A 230 -21.83 1.35 -20.13
N PRO A 231 -22.57 2.35 -20.69
CA PRO A 231 -22.68 2.51 -22.13
C PRO A 231 -21.32 2.68 -22.82
N ASP A 232 -20.42 3.46 -22.22
CA ASP A 232 -19.09 3.75 -22.78
C ASP A 232 -18.11 2.57 -22.58
N MET A 233 -18.39 1.73 -21.59
CA MET A 233 -17.59 0.54 -21.26
C MET A 233 -18.03 -0.71 -22.03
N TYR A 234 -19.17 -0.65 -22.72
CA TYR A 234 -19.69 -1.81 -23.43
C TYR A 234 -18.68 -2.33 -24.46
N GLY A 235 -18.40 -3.62 -24.39
CA GLY A 235 -17.41 -4.27 -25.26
C GLY A 235 -15.95 -4.16 -24.80
N LYS A 236 -15.63 -3.36 -23.77
CA LYS A 236 -14.27 -3.38 -23.17
C LYS A 236 -14.02 -4.62 -22.30
N ASN A 237 -15.05 -5.26 -21.78
CA ASN A 237 -14.96 -6.48 -20.96
C ASN A 237 -13.94 -6.32 -19.81
N LEU A 238 -13.97 -5.20 -19.12
CA LEU A 238 -13.01 -4.90 -18.03
C LEU A 238 -13.29 -5.73 -16.78
N VAL A 239 -12.23 -6.11 -16.09
CA VAL A 239 -12.32 -6.69 -14.75
C VAL A 239 -11.94 -5.61 -13.74
N PHE A 240 -12.88 -5.22 -12.88
CA PHE A 240 -12.60 -4.32 -11.76
C PHE A 240 -12.36 -5.12 -10.49
N LYS A 241 -11.26 -4.81 -9.79
CA LYS A 241 -10.95 -5.35 -8.48
C LYS A 241 -10.73 -4.19 -7.52
N THR A 242 -11.42 -4.22 -6.38
CA THR A 242 -11.34 -3.17 -5.38
C THR A 242 -11.32 -3.77 -3.99
N GLY A 243 -10.70 -3.09 -3.05
CA GLY A 243 -10.67 -3.51 -1.66
C GLY A 243 -9.57 -2.80 -0.88
N GLY A 244 -9.52 -3.11 0.41
CA GLY A 244 -8.40 -2.78 1.27
C GLY A 244 -7.33 -3.87 1.20
N VAL A 245 -6.17 -3.59 1.77
CA VAL A 245 -5.09 -4.57 1.91
C VAL A 245 -5.59 -5.86 2.56
N ASP A 246 -5.06 -6.98 2.12
CA ASP A 246 -5.13 -8.23 2.85
C ASP A 246 -3.75 -8.53 3.45
N GLY A 247 -3.65 -8.40 4.76
CA GLY A 247 -2.40 -8.54 5.52
C GLY A 247 -1.84 -9.96 5.61
N SER A 248 -2.40 -10.90 4.85
CA SER A 248 -1.95 -12.32 4.84
C SER A 248 -0.51 -12.50 4.35
N TYR A 249 0.06 -11.52 3.65
CA TYR A 249 1.33 -11.64 2.94
C TYR A 249 2.53 -11.07 3.70
N CYS A 250 2.38 -10.59 4.94
CA CYS A 250 3.46 -9.92 5.68
C CYS A 250 4.74 -10.77 5.83
N GLN A 251 4.62 -12.09 6.01
CA GLN A 251 5.79 -12.97 6.09
C GLN A 251 6.49 -13.10 4.73
N GLU A 252 5.72 -13.31 3.64
CA GLU A 252 6.27 -13.41 2.28
C GLU A 252 7.01 -12.11 1.88
N ILE A 253 6.46 -10.95 2.25
CA ILE A 253 7.07 -9.64 2.00
C ILE A 253 8.35 -9.48 2.82
N MET A 254 8.36 -9.91 4.09
CA MET A 254 9.55 -9.89 4.93
C MET A 254 10.67 -10.76 4.34
N ASP A 255 10.34 -11.94 3.83
CA ASP A 255 11.30 -12.84 3.18
C ASP A 255 11.87 -12.21 1.90
N LEU A 256 11.03 -11.53 1.10
CA LEU A 256 11.45 -10.78 -0.08
C LEU A 256 12.34 -9.57 0.29
N THR A 257 12.07 -8.93 1.42
CA THR A 257 12.91 -7.85 1.94
C THR A 257 14.26 -8.40 2.42
N ALA A 258 14.25 -9.51 3.15
CA ALA A 258 15.46 -10.15 3.67
C ALA A 258 16.41 -10.66 2.56
N CYS A 259 15.87 -11.08 1.43
CA CYS A 259 16.66 -11.47 0.25
C CYS A 259 16.98 -10.30 -0.72
N GLY A 260 16.63 -9.06 -0.36
CA GLY A 260 16.95 -7.84 -1.12
C GLY A 260 16.10 -7.61 -2.37
N LYS A 261 14.99 -8.34 -2.57
CA LYS A 261 14.09 -8.16 -3.70
C LYS A 261 13.10 -7.01 -3.51
N LEU A 262 12.74 -6.70 -2.27
CA LEU A 262 11.92 -5.55 -1.92
C LEU A 262 12.67 -4.67 -0.91
N ASN A 263 12.68 -3.37 -1.17
CA ASN A 263 13.14 -2.38 -0.21
C ASN A 263 12.36 -1.08 -0.42
N ALA A 264 11.61 -0.68 0.59
CA ALA A 264 10.77 0.51 0.59
C ALA A 264 11.31 1.63 1.49
N ASP A 265 12.51 1.50 2.07
CA ASP A 265 13.09 2.48 3.00
C ASP A 265 13.30 3.87 2.37
N PHE A 266 13.46 3.94 1.04
CA PHE A 266 13.56 5.19 0.29
C PHE A 266 12.31 6.10 0.42
N LEU A 267 11.19 5.56 0.89
CA LEU A 267 9.97 6.34 1.17
C LEU A 267 10.13 7.23 2.40
N ILE A 268 11.07 6.91 3.31
CA ILE A 268 11.33 7.70 4.52
C ILE A 268 12.12 8.95 4.14
N THR A 269 11.41 10.02 3.82
CA THR A 269 12.03 11.31 3.51
C THR A 269 12.35 12.13 4.75
N HIS A 270 11.58 11.92 5.84
CA HIS A 270 11.68 12.71 7.06
C HIS A 270 11.72 11.80 8.30
N ARG A 271 12.33 12.33 9.37
CA ARG A 271 12.42 11.64 10.67
C ARG A 271 12.18 12.63 11.78
N CYS A 272 11.48 12.20 12.82
CA CYS A 272 11.34 12.99 14.05
C CYS A 272 11.19 12.09 15.28
N ARG A 273 11.23 12.72 16.46
CA ARG A 273 10.86 12.07 17.70
C ARG A 273 9.35 12.18 17.93
N LEU A 274 8.81 11.29 18.76
CA LEU A 274 7.38 11.24 19.09
C LEU A 274 6.89 12.57 19.71
N ASP A 275 7.71 13.24 20.52
CA ASP A 275 7.39 14.53 21.11
C ASP A 275 7.24 15.67 20.06
N LYS A 276 7.65 15.45 18.82
CA LYS A 276 7.54 16.36 17.67
C LYS A 276 6.53 15.90 16.61
N ILE A 277 5.71 14.92 16.92
CA ILE A 277 4.77 14.35 15.95
C ILE A 277 3.77 15.37 15.40
N MET A 278 3.36 16.35 16.19
CA MET A 278 2.44 17.40 15.74
C MET A 278 3.05 18.29 14.65
N ASP A 279 4.36 18.58 14.74
CA ASP A 279 5.08 19.32 13.70
C ASP A 279 5.16 18.46 12.41
N ALA A 280 5.38 17.15 12.56
CA ALA A 280 5.37 16.21 11.43
C ALA A 280 4.02 16.14 10.74
N TYR A 281 2.90 16.15 11.48
CA TYR A 281 1.56 16.23 10.92
C TYR A 281 1.35 17.51 10.10
N ASP A 282 1.80 18.68 10.59
CA ASP A 282 1.68 19.95 9.84
C ASP A 282 2.43 19.90 8.51
N VAL A 283 3.64 19.37 8.49
CA VAL A 283 4.43 19.19 7.26
C VAL A 283 3.76 18.20 6.31
N PHE A 284 3.28 17.07 6.83
CA PHE A 284 2.68 16.00 6.04
C PHE A 284 1.34 16.42 5.40
N GLU A 285 0.45 17.04 6.20
CA GLU A 285 -0.85 17.53 5.73
C GLU A 285 -0.70 18.58 4.63
N LYS A 286 0.24 19.52 4.82
CA LYS A 286 0.52 20.60 3.87
C LYS A 286 1.43 20.19 2.71
N LYS A 287 1.84 18.93 2.64
CA LYS A 287 2.75 18.38 1.61
C LYS A 287 4.01 19.21 1.42
N LYS A 288 4.56 19.75 2.52
CA LYS A 288 5.78 20.57 2.48
C LYS A 288 7.03 19.71 2.30
N ASP A 289 8.11 20.34 1.86
CA ASP A 289 9.47 19.79 1.81
C ASP A 289 9.57 18.42 1.11
N HIS A 290 8.72 18.20 0.10
CA HIS A 290 8.67 16.94 -0.65
C HIS A 290 8.47 15.69 0.23
N VAL A 291 7.68 15.83 1.31
CA VAL A 291 7.42 14.72 2.22
C VAL A 291 6.70 13.56 1.51
N ILE A 292 7.23 12.36 1.72
CA ILE A 292 6.60 11.09 1.31
C ILE A 292 6.15 10.34 2.57
N LYS A 293 7.07 10.03 3.47
CA LYS A 293 6.80 9.39 4.76
C LYS A 293 7.67 9.97 5.87
N TYR A 294 7.12 10.03 7.07
CA TYR A 294 7.83 10.29 8.32
C TYR A 294 8.12 8.98 9.05
N ALA A 295 9.37 8.76 9.45
CA ALA A 295 9.69 7.78 10.48
C ALA A 295 9.74 8.51 11.85
N VAL A 296 8.85 8.09 12.77
CA VAL A 296 8.75 8.67 14.12
C VAL A 296 9.33 7.68 15.12
N ARG A 297 10.18 8.17 16.02
CA ARG A 297 10.78 7.36 17.10
C ARG A 297 10.35 7.91 18.45
N PRO A 298 10.03 7.05 19.45
CA PRO A 298 9.80 7.44 20.84
C PRO A 298 10.97 8.17 21.47
#